data_24ada0c97a70c878c283297b822d24ef
#
_entry.id   24ada0c97a70c878c283297b822d24ef
#
_cell.length_a   1.000
_cell.length_b   1.000
_cell.length_c   1.000
_cell.angle_alpha   90.00
_cell.angle_beta   90.00
_cell.angle_gamma   90.00
#
_symmetry.space_group_name_H-M   'P 1'
#
loop_
_entity.id
_entity.type
_entity.pdbx_description
1 polymer ?
#
loop_
_entity_poly.entity_id
_entity_poly.type
_entity_poly.pdbx_seq_one_letter_code
_entity_poly.pdbx_strand_id
1 'polypeptide(L)'
;MNINVSDIYSQYGADDRSGQQLYNMICDCSDQTVVLNMSNLTSFSSVFLNVSIGRLITEKGKEYVKNTIKFTQLTKSQAVRLKEYFDRFNDVQA
;
A
#
# COMPACT_ATOMS: atom_id res chain seq x y z
N MET A 1 4.83 0.20 -13.38
CA MET A 1 3.84 1.27 -13.22
C MET A 1 4.17 2.10 -12.00
N ASN A 2 4.12 3.41 -12.14
CA ASN A 2 4.40 4.33 -11.02
C ASN A 2 3.12 5.02 -10.58
N ILE A 3 2.87 5.02 -9.29
CA ILE A 3 1.67 5.64 -8.71
C ILE A 3 2.11 6.63 -7.65
N ASN A 4 1.66 7.89 -7.76
CA ASN A 4 1.84 8.88 -6.72
C ASN A 4 0.66 8.78 -5.74
N VAL A 5 0.93 8.30 -4.53
CA VAL A 5 -0.12 8.10 -3.54
C VAL A 5 -0.73 9.43 -3.11
N SER A 6 0.08 10.50 -3.08
CA SER A 6 -0.45 11.83 -2.73
C SER A 6 -1.53 12.29 -3.72
N ASP A 7 -1.41 11.92 -5.00
CA ASP A 7 -2.43 12.27 -6.00
C ASP A 7 -3.74 11.55 -5.71
N ILE A 8 -3.66 10.29 -5.29
CA ILE A 8 -4.84 9.53 -4.92
C ILE A 8 -5.52 10.19 -3.71
N TYR A 9 -4.74 10.57 -2.71
CA TYR A 9 -5.28 11.26 -1.54
C TYR A 9 -5.97 12.58 -1.92
N SER A 10 -5.40 13.30 -2.87
CA SER A 10 -5.98 14.57 -3.31
C SER A 10 -7.32 14.38 -4.00
N GLN A 11 -7.50 13.30 -4.74
CA GLN A 11 -8.73 13.04 -5.49
C GLN A 11 -9.80 12.37 -4.66
N TYR A 12 -9.43 11.44 -3.79
CA TYR A 12 -10.40 10.56 -3.13
C TYR A 12 -10.44 10.72 -1.61
N GLY A 13 -9.56 11.55 -1.05
CA GLY A 13 -9.47 11.71 0.40
C GLY A 13 -8.51 10.70 1.01
N ALA A 14 -8.31 10.79 2.33
CA ALA A 14 -7.24 10.07 3.01
C ALA A 14 -7.61 8.70 3.54
N ASP A 15 -8.84 8.25 3.36
CA ASP A 15 -9.33 7.05 4.05
C ASP A 15 -9.56 5.88 3.10
N ASP A 16 -10.69 5.21 3.29
CA ASP A 16 -11.01 3.99 2.58
C ASP A 16 -11.12 4.18 1.07
N ARG A 17 -11.59 5.33 0.62
CA ARG A 17 -11.75 5.58 -0.81
C ARG A 17 -10.41 5.54 -1.54
N SER A 18 -9.40 6.20 -0.97
CA SER A 18 -8.06 6.17 -1.54
C SER A 18 -7.47 4.77 -1.53
N GLY A 19 -7.66 4.04 -0.44
CA GLY A 19 -7.19 2.67 -0.34
C GLY A 19 -7.86 1.78 -1.37
N GLN A 20 -9.16 1.92 -1.56
CA GLN A 20 -9.88 1.12 -2.53
C GLN A 20 -9.44 1.45 -3.96
N GLN A 21 -9.23 2.73 -4.26
CA GLN A 21 -8.75 3.14 -5.58
C GLN A 21 -7.35 2.56 -5.83
N LEU A 22 -6.47 2.62 -4.85
CA LEU A 22 -5.15 2.03 -4.99
C LEU A 22 -5.23 0.53 -5.25
N TYR A 23 -6.09 -0.16 -4.50
CA TYR A 23 -6.31 -1.60 -4.70
C TYR A 23 -6.73 -1.89 -6.14
N ASN A 24 -7.70 -1.13 -6.66
CA ASN A 24 -8.18 -1.31 -8.02
C ASN A 24 -7.08 -1.09 -9.05
N MET A 25 -6.28 -0.05 -8.86
CA MET A 25 -5.18 0.26 -9.78
C MET A 25 -4.14 -0.85 -9.81
N ILE A 26 -3.82 -1.41 -8.64
CA ILE A 26 -2.86 -2.51 -8.55
C ILE A 26 -3.41 -3.77 -9.22
N CYS A 27 -4.68 -4.07 -8.99
CA CYS A 27 -5.31 -5.24 -9.61
C CYS A 27 -5.35 -5.13 -11.13
N ASP A 28 -5.53 -3.93 -11.65
CA ASP A 28 -5.55 -3.70 -13.10
C ASP A 28 -4.17 -3.86 -13.74
N CYS A 29 -3.12 -3.79 -12.95
CA CYS A 29 -1.75 -3.86 -13.49
C CYS A 29 -1.28 -5.27 -13.81
N SER A 30 -1.95 -6.30 -13.38
CA SER A 30 -1.67 -7.71 -13.70
C SER A 30 -0.18 -8.04 -13.89
N ASP A 31 0.43 -8.68 -12.94
CA ASP A 31 1.81 -9.21 -13.05
C ASP A 31 2.92 -8.18 -13.28
N GLN A 32 2.60 -6.90 -13.30
CA GLN A 32 3.61 -5.85 -13.42
C GLN A 32 4.02 -5.35 -12.06
N THR A 33 5.29 -4.94 -11.95
CA THR A 33 5.75 -4.29 -10.73
C THR A 33 5.09 -2.91 -10.60
N VAL A 34 4.57 -2.63 -9.41
CA VAL A 34 3.94 -1.36 -9.11
C VAL A 34 4.84 -0.60 -8.14
N VAL A 35 5.22 0.61 -8.52
CA VAL A 35 6.04 1.47 -7.67
C VAL A 35 5.14 2.53 -7.07
N LEU A 36 5.04 2.54 -5.75
CA LEU A 36 4.25 3.52 -5.01
C LEU A 36 5.16 4.63 -4.52
N ASN A 37 5.00 5.81 -5.08
CA ASN A 37 5.75 6.98 -4.66
C ASN A 37 5.03 7.62 -3.49
N MET A 38 5.68 7.64 -2.33
CA MET A 38 5.12 8.13 -1.08
C MET A 38 5.51 9.57 -0.78
N SER A 39 6.12 10.28 -1.72
CA SER A 39 6.52 11.66 -1.49
C SER A 39 5.29 12.55 -1.26
N ASN A 40 5.49 13.62 -0.51
CA ASN A 40 4.44 14.59 -0.16
C ASN A 40 3.33 14.03 0.72
N LEU A 41 3.50 12.83 1.27
CA LEU A 41 2.61 12.30 2.29
C LEU A 41 3.20 12.56 3.66
N THR A 42 2.44 13.17 4.55
CA THR A 42 2.87 13.31 5.94
C THR A 42 2.63 12.02 6.71
N SER A 43 1.52 11.35 6.42
CA SER A 43 1.19 10.08 7.06
C SER A 43 0.15 9.35 6.23
N PHE A 44 -0.04 8.07 6.53
CA PHE A 44 -1.12 7.29 5.95
C PHE A 44 -1.83 6.53 7.08
N SER A 45 -3.13 6.36 6.94
CA SER A 45 -3.94 5.74 7.98
C SER A 45 -3.92 4.22 7.88
N SER A 46 -4.25 3.57 9.00
CA SER A 46 -4.42 2.11 9.00
C SER A 46 -5.58 1.69 8.09
N VAL A 47 -6.62 2.51 8.00
CA VAL A 47 -7.75 2.22 7.12
C VAL A 47 -7.29 2.17 5.67
N PHE A 48 -6.48 3.14 5.23
CA PHE A 48 -5.92 3.15 3.89
C PHE A 48 -5.15 1.85 3.60
N LEU A 49 -4.28 1.46 4.52
CA LEU A 49 -3.48 0.24 4.35
C LEU A 49 -4.36 -1.00 4.33
N ASN A 50 -5.37 -1.07 5.21
CA ASN A 50 -6.22 -2.24 5.30
C ASN A 50 -7.04 -2.49 4.03
N VAL A 51 -7.54 -1.44 3.38
CA VAL A 51 -8.33 -1.61 2.16
C VAL A 51 -7.49 -1.71 0.90
N SER A 52 -6.19 -1.46 0.98
CA SER A 52 -5.29 -1.59 -0.17
C SER A 52 -4.31 -2.74 0.01
N ILE A 53 -3.24 -2.49 0.74
CA ILE A 53 -2.17 -3.47 0.93
C ILE A 53 -2.65 -4.68 1.73
N GLY A 54 -3.39 -4.45 2.82
CA GLY A 54 -3.89 -5.54 3.65
C GLY A 54 -4.83 -6.46 2.90
N ARG A 55 -5.69 -5.88 2.06
CA ARG A 55 -6.59 -6.67 1.24
C ARG A 55 -5.82 -7.54 0.24
N LEU A 56 -4.79 -6.98 -0.38
CA LEU A 56 -3.96 -7.74 -1.30
C LEU A 56 -3.21 -8.86 -0.59
N ILE A 57 -2.70 -8.62 0.61
CA ILE A 57 -2.04 -9.67 1.40
C ILE A 57 -3.02 -10.81 1.68
N THR A 58 -4.24 -10.48 2.06
CA THR A 58 -5.26 -11.49 2.35
C THR A 58 -5.63 -12.31 1.14
N GLU A 59 -5.74 -11.67 -0.03
CA GLU A 59 -6.19 -12.35 -1.25
C GLU A 59 -5.06 -13.04 -2.01
N LYS A 60 -3.89 -12.42 -2.04
CA LYS A 60 -2.78 -12.88 -2.89
C LYS A 60 -1.58 -13.40 -2.11
N GLY A 61 -1.52 -13.11 -0.81
CA GLY A 61 -0.39 -13.51 0.00
C GLY A 61 0.65 -12.42 0.16
N LYS A 62 1.40 -12.51 1.26
CA LYS A 62 2.40 -11.51 1.62
C LYS A 62 3.55 -11.48 0.62
N GLU A 63 3.99 -12.64 0.15
CA GLU A 63 5.09 -12.72 -0.82
C GLU A 63 4.73 -12.05 -2.14
N TYR A 64 3.50 -12.23 -2.60
CA TYR A 64 3.03 -11.57 -3.81
C TYR A 64 3.15 -10.05 -3.66
N VAL A 65 2.70 -9.51 -2.55
CA VAL A 65 2.74 -8.07 -2.32
C VAL A 65 4.18 -7.57 -2.26
N LYS A 66 5.06 -8.28 -1.55
CA LYS A 66 6.47 -7.89 -1.46
C LYS A 66 7.16 -7.88 -2.81
N ASN A 67 6.83 -8.84 -3.67
CA ASN A 67 7.46 -8.96 -4.98
C ASN A 67 6.86 -8.01 -6.02
N THR A 68 5.60 -7.63 -5.85
CA THR A 68 4.87 -6.84 -6.83
C THR A 68 4.93 -5.34 -6.53
N ILE A 69 4.87 -4.97 -5.25
CA ILE A 69 4.75 -3.57 -4.85
C ILE A 69 6.06 -3.09 -4.25
N LYS A 70 6.57 -1.98 -4.78
CA LYS A 70 7.76 -1.31 -4.27
C LYS A 70 7.37 0.07 -3.77
N PHE A 71 7.87 0.43 -2.59
CA PHE A 71 7.62 1.74 -2.00
C PHE A 71 8.85 2.61 -2.17
N THR A 72 8.66 3.84 -2.65
CA THR A 72 9.75 4.79 -2.82
C THR A 72 9.44 6.08 -2.11
N GLN A 73 10.46 6.88 -1.85
CA GLN A 73 10.33 8.19 -1.21
C GLN A 73 9.69 8.11 0.17
N LEU A 74 9.99 7.04 0.90
CA LEU A 74 9.51 6.86 2.26
C LEU A 74 10.34 7.69 3.23
N THR A 75 9.68 8.32 4.20
CA THR A 75 10.40 8.83 5.36
C THR A 75 10.75 7.65 6.27
N LYS A 76 11.68 7.88 7.19
CA LYS A 76 12.07 6.85 8.14
C LYS A 76 10.86 6.36 8.97
N SER A 77 10.01 7.28 9.40
CA SER A 77 8.79 6.93 10.14
C SER A 77 7.86 6.07 9.33
N GLN A 78 7.68 6.40 8.06
CA GLN A 78 6.80 5.64 7.18
C GLN A 78 7.35 4.24 6.94
N ALA A 79 8.65 4.11 6.76
CA ALA A 79 9.27 2.80 6.55
C ALA A 79 9.09 1.89 7.76
N VAL A 80 9.28 2.43 8.95
CA VAL A 80 9.08 1.66 10.19
C VAL A 80 7.61 1.24 10.31
N ARG A 81 6.68 2.14 10.03
CA ARG A 81 5.27 1.84 10.13
C ARG A 81 4.84 0.74 9.16
N LEU A 82 5.35 0.77 7.93
CA LEU A 82 5.05 -0.28 6.96
C LEU A 82 5.61 -1.62 7.39
N LYS A 83 6.83 -1.63 7.92
CA LYS A 83 7.43 -2.86 8.41
C LYS A 83 6.60 -3.48 9.52
N GLU A 84 6.17 -2.67 10.48
CA GLU A 84 5.33 -3.15 11.56
C GLU A 84 4.00 -3.68 11.05
N TYR A 85 3.44 -3.02 10.05
CA TYR A 85 2.19 -3.45 9.45
C TYR A 85 2.32 -4.84 8.83
N PHE A 86 3.38 -5.07 8.05
CA PHE A 86 3.64 -6.38 7.46
C PHE A 86 3.91 -7.45 8.53
N ASP A 87 4.61 -7.10 9.59
CA ASP A 87 4.92 -8.03 10.66
C ASP A 87 3.64 -8.54 11.36
N ARG A 88 2.64 -7.69 11.47
CA ARG A 88 1.34 -8.09 12.04
C ARG A 88 0.68 -9.18 11.21
N PHE A 89 0.78 -9.10 9.90
CA PHE A 89 0.22 -10.14 9.04
C PHE A 89 0.96 -11.47 9.21
N ASN A 90 2.26 -11.43 9.46
CA ASN A 90 3.00 -12.65 9.79
C ASN A 90 2.42 -13.34 11.02
N ASP A 91 2.17 -12.56 12.07
CA ASP A 91 1.64 -13.09 13.31
C ASP A 91 0.27 -13.74 13.12
N VAL A 92 -0.55 -13.12 12.30
CA VAL A 92 -1.90 -13.64 12.03
C VAL A 92 -1.85 -14.94 11.25
N GLN A 93 -0.87 -15.09 10.38
CA GLN A 93 -0.74 -16.29 9.54
C GLN A 93 0.01 -17.42 10.21
N ALA A 94 0.71 -17.11 11.25
CA ALA A 94 1.40 -18.15 12.00
C ALA A 94 0.41 -18.94 12.83
#